data_6c6a11c48759a208d5e8eee95e9460b1
#
_entry.id   6c6a11c48759a208d5e8eee95e9460b1
#
_cell.length_a   1.000
_cell.length_b   1.000
_cell.length_c   1.000
_cell.angle_alpha   90.00
_cell.angle_beta   90.00
_cell.angle_gamma   90.00
#
_symmetry.space_group_name_H-M   'P 1'
#
loop_
_entity.id
_entity.type
_entity.pdbx_description
1 polymer ?
#
loop_
_entity_poly.entity_id
_entity_poly.type
_entity_poly.pdbx_seq_one_letter_code
_entity_poly.pdbx_strand_id
1 'polypeptide(L)'
;MKKVLLVLAAICCIAAVDASAAKKKAKHVVMIGIDGWAAEGIRKAPASDIPNIRYLMENGSWTLAKRSVMPSASSINWTSMFNGLPTEMHGFDKWNSTSGTIPSTSDNGHGIPPTIFTILRQQRPAVEMGCVYDWDIIGAISDTLAMDYHYFIKTYRGKETMITNDEYTKLATDYIKEKKPDFFTFYYGSLDNAGHQYGWYSPEYMECQKSIDRGIGLIIQALKDAGIFEDTIIIISADHGGKDKGHGGFTMLELETPFIVYGKKVKGGFEFPEPMMQYDTAATIAYIFGLDIPDDWRGKPMKQIFK
;
A
#
# COMPACT_ATOMS: atom_id res chain seq x y z
N MET A 1 -48.50 13.65 26.70
CA MET A 1 -47.72 14.20 25.54
C MET A 1 -46.19 14.07 25.64
N LYS A 2 -45.58 13.83 26.82
CA LYS A 2 -44.09 13.72 26.96
C LYS A 2 -43.50 12.34 26.68
N LYS A 3 -44.28 11.25 26.56
CA LYS A 3 -43.79 9.89 26.33
C LYS A 3 -43.70 9.50 24.83
N VAL A 4 -44.34 10.23 23.93
CA VAL A 4 -44.31 9.96 22.49
C VAL A 4 -43.07 10.58 21.80
N LEU A 5 -42.48 11.65 22.37
CA LEU A 5 -41.30 12.30 21.81
C LEU A 5 -39.99 11.51 22.01
N LEU A 6 -39.92 10.66 23.05
CA LEU A 6 -38.71 9.87 23.36
C LEU A 6 -38.54 8.64 22.44
N VAL A 7 -39.62 8.12 21.89
CA VAL A 7 -39.58 6.95 20.99
C VAL A 7 -39.16 7.34 19.57
N LEU A 8 -39.48 8.55 19.11
CA LEU A 8 -39.06 9.05 17.79
C LEU A 8 -37.58 9.41 17.71
N ALA A 9 -36.94 9.85 18.82
CA ALA A 9 -35.51 10.14 18.86
C ALA A 9 -34.64 8.87 18.81
N ALA A 10 -35.11 7.75 19.38
CA ALA A 10 -34.40 6.48 19.37
C ALA A 10 -34.40 5.79 17.96
N ILE A 11 -35.43 6.01 17.16
CA ILE A 11 -35.56 5.41 15.81
C ILE A 11 -34.69 6.15 14.79
N CYS A 12 -34.45 7.46 14.97
CA CYS A 12 -33.56 8.21 14.07
C CYS A 12 -32.09 7.86 14.23
N CYS A 13 -31.64 7.39 15.43
CA CYS A 13 -30.23 7.02 15.65
C CYS A 13 -29.86 5.65 15.05
N ILE A 14 -30.84 4.76 14.81
CA ILE A 14 -30.55 3.41 14.26
C ILE A 14 -30.47 3.44 12.73
N ALA A 15 -31.14 4.39 12.07
CA ALA A 15 -31.10 4.51 10.60
C ALA A 15 -29.78 5.12 10.03
N ALA A 16 -28.98 5.78 10.85
CA ALA A 16 -27.74 6.42 10.41
C ALA A 16 -26.53 5.44 10.31
N VAL A 17 -26.63 4.25 10.95
CA VAL A 17 -25.51 3.28 10.98
C VAL A 17 -25.45 2.41 9.73
N ASP A 18 -26.56 2.22 9.01
CA ASP A 18 -26.61 1.30 7.87
C ASP A 18 -26.19 1.91 6.50
N ALA A 19 -26.22 3.22 6.35
CA ALA A 19 -25.91 3.87 5.06
C ALA A 19 -24.42 3.77 4.68
N SER A 20 -23.50 3.59 5.65
CA SER A 20 -22.06 3.44 5.40
C SER A 20 -21.65 2.01 5.05
N ALA A 21 -22.38 1.00 5.52
CA ALA A 21 -22.07 -0.43 5.25
C ALA A 21 -22.28 -0.82 3.78
N ALA A 22 -23.17 -0.15 3.05
CA ALA A 22 -23.49 -0.45 1.65
C ALA A 22 -22.38 -0.06 0.64
N LYS A 23 -21.44 0.80 1.02
CA LYS A 23 -20.38 1.32 0.13
C LYS A 23 -19.08 0.49 0.16
N LYS A 24 -18.86 -0.33 1.19
CA LYS A 24 -17.61 -1.08 1.39
C LYS A 24 -17.40 -2.15 0.31
N LYS A 25 -16.22 -2.19 -0.32
CA LYS A 25 -15.87 -3.18 -1.35
C LYS A 25 -15.27 -4.46 -0.76
N ALA A 26 -14.54 -4.37 0.36
CA ALA A 26 -13.96 -5.51 1.07
C ALA A 26 -14.02 -5.28 2.59
N LYS A 27 -13.90 -6.36 3.36
CA LYS A 27 -13.76 -6.30 4.80
C LYS A 27 -12.31 -6.04 5.19
N HIS A 28 -11.39 -6.70 4.49
CA HIS A 28 -9.96 -6.63 4.73
C HIS A 28 -9.24 -6.07 3.52
N VAL A 29 -8.16 -5.31 3.73
CA VAL A 29 -7.21 -4.87 2.71
C VAL A 29 -5.81 -5.20 3.18
N VAL A 30 -5.06 -5.90 2.37
CA VAL A 30 -3.63 -6.14 2.57
C VAL A 30 -2.87 -5.46 1.45
N MET A 31 -2.04 -4.47 1.81
CA MET A 31 -1.17 -3.77 0.88
C MET A 31 0.27 -4.28 1.03
N ILE A 32 0.83 -4.80 -0.04
CA ILE A 32 2.22 -5.22 -0.12
C ILE A 32 2.98 -4.16 -0.91
N GLY A 33 3.84 -3.42 -0.23
CA GLY A 33 4.70 -2.42 -0.80
C GLY A 33 6.08 -3.01 -1.12
N ILE A 34 6.58 -2.81 -2.34
CA ILE A 34 7.89 -3.29 -2.76
C ILE A 34 8.71 -2.08 -3.23
N ASP A 35 9.70 -1.69 -2.45
CA ASP A 35 10.56 -0.55 -2.75
C ASP A 35 11.41 -0.81 -3.99
N GLY A 36 11.53 0.21 -4.86
CA GLY A 36 12.37 0.13 -6.06
C GLY A 36 11.87 -0.84 -7.13
N TRP A 37 10.59 -1.27 -7.09
CA TRP A 37 10.07 -2.24 -8.04
C TRP A 37 9.59 -1.59 -9.34
N ALA A 38 10.48 -1.55 -10.30
CA ALA A 38 10.18 -1.07 -11.64
C ALA A 38 9.21 -2.00 -12.38
N ALA A 39 8.28 -1.42 -13.13
CA ALA A 39 7.38 -2.15 -14.03
C ALA A 39 8.14 -3.06 -15.03
N GLU A 40 9.31 -2.61 -15.48
CA GLU A 40 10.19 -3.38 -16.37
C GLU A 40 10.71 -4.68 -15.73
N GLY A 41 10.84 -4.74 -14.39
CA GLY A 41 11.16 -5.96 -13.67
C GLY A 41 10.13 -7.07 -13.88
N ILE A 42 8.83 -6.72 -13.92
CA ILE A 42 7.76 -7.66 -14.25
C ILE A 42 7.79 -8.07 -15.73
N ARG A 43 8.02 -7.10 -16.64
CA ARG A 43 8.08 -7.37 -18.09
C ARG A 43 9.21 -8.35 -18.44
N LYS A 44 10.35 -8.25 -17.76
CA LYS A 44 11.54 -9.10 -17.96
C LYS A 44 11.46 -10.45 -17.25
N ALA A 45 10.67 -10.58 -16.20
CA ALA A 45 10.61 -11.81 -15.42
C ALA A 45 9.90 -12.95 -16.20
N PRO A 46 10.52 -14.14 -16.30
CA PRO A 46 9.79 -15.33 -16.70
C PRO A 46 8.58 -15.56 -15.80
N ALA A 47 7.46 -15.99 -16.37
CA ALA A 47 6.24 -16.21 -15.60
C ALA A 47 6.45 -17.27 -14.48
N SER A 48 7.33 -18.23 -14.70
CA SER A 48 7.73 -19.26 -13.72
C SER A 48 8.44 -18.70 -12.49
N ASP A 49 9.04 -17.51 -12.59
CA ASP A 49 9.81 -16.90 -11.51
C ASP A 49 8.96 -16.02 -10.59
N ILE A 50 7.79 -15.58 -11.09
CA ILE A 50 6.83 -14.73 -10.36
C ILE A 50 5.39 -15.29 -10.46
N PRO A 51 5.15 -16.57 -10.15
CA PRO A 51 3.85 -17.21 -10.37
C PRO A 51 2.73 -16.58 -9.53
N ASN A 52 3.00 -16.11 -8.32
CA ASN A 52 1.99 -15.50 -7.45
C ASN A 52 1.59 -14.11 -7.96
N ILE A 53 2.54 -13.29 -8.39
CA ILE A 53 2.28 -11.99 -9.02
C ILE A 53 1.47 -12.20 -10.31
N ARG A 54 1.85 -13.17 -11.17
CA ARG A 54 1.10 -13.50 -12.38
C ARG A 54 -0.32 -13.95 -12.08
N TYR A 55 -0.51 -14.81 -11.08
CA TYR A 55 -1.83 -15.23 -10.64
C TYR A 55 -2.71 -14.02 -10.23
N LEU A 56 -2.16 -13.07 -9.46
CA LEU A 56 -2.90 -11.88 -9.04
C LEU A 56 -3.23 -10.97 -10.23
N MET A 57 -2.35 -10.84 -11.22
CA MET A 57 -2.61 -10.08 -12.46
C MET A 57 -3.68 -10.75 -13.32
N GLU A 58 -3.60 -12.06 -13.54
CA GLU A 58 -4.55 -12.82 -14.35
C GLU A 58 -5.96 -12.87 -13.76
N ASN A 59 -6.07 -12.80 -12.43
CA ASN A 59 -7.34 -12.89 -11.72
C ASN A 59 -7.78 -11.56 -11.07
N GLY A 60 -7.02 -10.49 -11.25
CA GLY A 60 -7.27 -9.16 -10.74
C GLY A 60 -7.19 -8.06 -11.79
N SER A 61 -7.14 -6.83 -11.34
CA SER A 61 -6.93 -5.65 -12.19
C SER A 61 -5.54 -5.08 -11.96
N TRP A 62 -4.88 -4.60 -13.02
CA TRP A 62 -3.50 -4.14 -12.90
C TRP A 62 -3.12 -3.10 -13.95
N THR A 63 -2.09 -2.34 -13.66
CA THR A 63 -1.34 -1.52 -14.65
C THR A 63 0.15 -1.59 -14.34
N LEU A 64 0.97 -1.51 -15.36
CA LEU A 64 2.42 -1.32 -15.27
C LEU A 64 2.85 0.11 -15.60
N ALA A 65 1.90 1.03 -15.67
CA ALA A 65 2.12 2.42 -16.05
C ALA A 65 1.71 3.43 -14.96
N LYS A 66 1.62 2.97 -13.68
CA LYS A 66 1.47 3.91 -12.57
C LYS A 66 2.73 4.77 -12.46
N ARG A 67 2.57 6.07 -12.21
CA ARG A 67 3.67 7.03 -12.17
C ARG A 67 4.01 7.46 -10.75
N SER A 68 5.30 7.41 -10.45
CA SER A 68 5.85 8.06 -9.28
C SER A 68 5.71 9.57 -9.38
N VAL A 69 5.61 10.26 -8.22
CA VAL A 69 5.78 11.71 -8.14
C VAL A 69 7.26 12.05 -8.19
N MET A 70 7.56 13.31 -8.47
CA MET A 70 8.95 13.78 -8.60
C MET A 70 9.45 14.43 -7.30
N PRO A 71 10.73 14.19 -6.98
CA PRO A 71 11.65 13.20 -7.56
C PRO A 71 11.22 11.75 -7.28
N SER A 72 11.61 10.81 -8.15
CA SER A 72 11.30 9.38 -8.04
C SER A 72 12.14 8.72 -6.95
N ALA A 73 11.87 9.05 -5.70
CA ALA A 73 12.62 8.62 -4.53
C ALA A 73 11.68 8.19 -3.39
N SER A 74 12.19 7.32 -2.51
CA SER A 74 11.40 6.48 -1.62
C SER A 74 10.50 7.25 -0.67
N SER A 75 11.04 8.07 0.28
CA SER A 75 10.19 8.75 1.26
C SER A 75 9.11 9.63 0.60
N ILE A 76 9.44 10.29 -0.50
CA ILE A 76 8.54 11.17 -1.25
C ILE A 76 7.35 10.38 -1.79
N ASN A 77 7.64 9.26 -2.44
CA ASN A 77 6.62 8.45 -3.11
C ASN A 77 5.80 7.59 -2.14
N TRP A 78 6.41 7.07 -1.07
CA TRP A 78 5.67 6.40 0.01
C TRP A 78 4.76 7.38 0.73
N THR A 79 5.21 8.61 1.00
CA THR A 79 4.37 9.67 1.59
C THR A 79 3.16 9.96 0.70
N SER A 80 3.37 10.20 -0.61
CA SER A 80 2.28 10.38 -1.58
C SER A 80 1.31 9.19 -1.59
N MET A 81 1.84 7.96 -1.51
CA MET A 81 1.05 6.73 -1.54
C MET A 81 0.14 6.60 -0.30
N PHE A 82 0.59 7.08 0.86
CA PHE A 82 -0.18 7.00 2.10
C PHE A 82 -1.13 8.17 2.31
N ASN A 83 -0.80 9.38 1.80
CA ASN A 83 -1.57 10.59 2.12
C ASN A 83 -2.34 11.21 0.95
N GLY A 84 -2.30 10.62 -0.25
CA GLY A 84 -3.08 11.11 -1.38
C GLY A 84 -2.67 12.48 -1.94
N LEU A 85 -1.48 12.99 -1.57
CA LEU A 85 -0.96 14.31 -1.94
C LEU A 85 0.28 14.19 -2.84
N PRO A 86 0.50 15.12 -3.79
CA PRO A 86 1.75 15.24 -4.52
C PRO A 86 2.83 15.94 -3.68
N THR A 87 4.08 15.88 -4.14
CA THR A 87 5.28 16.37 -3.45
C THR A 87 5.15 17.81 -2.96
N GLU A 88 4.66 18.71 -3.79
CA GLU A 88 4.49 20.15 -3.48
C GLU A 88 3.44 20.42 -2.39
N MET A 89 2.58 19.44 -2.08
CA MET A 89 1.55 19.59 -1.06
C MET A 89 1.93 18.91 0.26
N HIS A 90 2.57 17.73 0.23
CA HIS A 90 3.03 17.09 1.47
C HIS A 90 4.40 17.62 1.95
N GLY A 91 5.20 18.19 1.07
CA GLY A 91 6.45 18.88 1.41
C GLY A 91 7.68 18.00 1.64
N PHE A 92 7.57 16.68 1.50
CA PHE A 92 8.70 15.75 1.60
C PHE A 92 9.45 15.73 0.27
N ASP A 93 10.72 16.11 0.25
CA ASP A 93 11.50 16.36 -0.97
C ASP A 93 12.83 15.59 -1.05
N LYS A 94 13.17 14.80 -0.02
CA LYS A 94 14.39 13.99 0.03
C LYS A 94 14.04 12.51 0.16
N TRP A 95 14.92 11.66 -0.35
CA TRP A 95 14.72 10.21 -0.33
C TRP A 95 14.50 9.62 1.07
N ASN A 96 15.02 10.28 2.12
CA ASN A 96 14.96 9.85 3.51
C ASN A 96 14.26 10.87 4.42
N SER A 97 13.39 11.72 3.90
CA SER A 97 12.67 12.69 4.72
C SER A 97 11.75 11.99 5.72
N THR A 98 11.81 12.43 6.98
CA THR A 98 10.86 12.08 8.05
C THR A 98 9.87 13.21 8.34
N SER A 99 10.09 14.37 7.72
CA SER A 99 9.23 15.55 7.77
C SER A 99 9.38 16.34 6.48
N GLY A 100 8.40 17.18 6.15
CA GLY A 100 8.46 18.08 5.00
C GLY A 100 9.51 19.16 5.17
N THR A 101 10.24 19.54 4.11
CA THR A 101 11.10 20.73 4.09
C THR A 101 10.31 22.02 3.84
N ILE A 102 9.15 21.90 3.21
CA ILE A 102 8.14 22.95 3.15
C ILE A 102 6.92 22.51 3.97
N PRO A 103 6.17 23.44 4.57
CA PRO A 103 4.96 23.10 5.31
C PRO A 103 3.97 22.31 4.43
N SER A 104 3.41 21.25 4.98
CA SER A 104 2.31 20.54 4.33
C SER A 104 1.07 21.41 4.27
N THR A 105 0.21 21.16 3.28
CA THR A 105 -1.10 21.84 3.16
C THR A 105 -2.10 21.41 4.25
N SER A 106 -1.82 20.30 4.92
CA SER A 106 -2.65 19.76 6.02
C SER A 106 -1.79 19.07 7.07
N ASP A 107 -2.33 18.91 8.27
CA ASP A 107 -1.71 18.24 9.41
C ASP A 107 -2.76 17.34 10.10
N ASN A 108 -2.33 16.14 10.52
CA ASN A 108 -3.18 15.17 11.22
C ASN A 108 -3.18 15.34 12.75
N GLY A 109 -2.46 16.34 13.27
CA GLY A 109 -2.20 16.53 14.69
C GLY A 109 -0.98 15.74 15.21
N HIS A 110 -0.32 14.95 14.36
CA HIS A 110 0.88 14.17 14.68
C HIS A 110 2.12 14.68 13.92
N GLY A 111 2.00 15.84 13.23
CA GLY A 111 3.11 16.50 12.53
C GLY A 111 3.36 16.00 11.10
N ILE A 112 2.43 15.25 10.54
CA ILE A 112 2.43 14.79 9.14
C ILE A 112 1.05 15.02 8.50
N PRO A 113 0.95 15.04 7.15
CA PRO A 113 -0.36 15.07 6.49
C PRO A 113 -1.21 13.85 6.88
N PRO A 114 -2.56 13.99 6.93
CA PRO A 114 -3.45 12.86 7.15
C PRO A 114 -3.18 11.73 6.15
N THR A 115 -2.92 10.55 6.66
CA THR A 115 -2.68 9.34 5.87
C THR A 115 -3.94 8.48 5.77
N ILE A 116 -3.91 7.46 4.95
CA ILE A 116 -4.99 6.45 4.88
C ILE A 116 -5.22 5.79 6.26
N PHE A 117 -4.19 5.62 7.08
CA PHE A 117 -4.31 5.11 8.45
C PHE A 117 -5.03 6.12 9.35
N THR A 118 -4.66 7.42 9.25
CA THR A 118 -5.31 8.51 9.98
C THR A 118 -6.82 8.53 9.69
N ILE A 119 -7.20 8.63 8.42
CA ILE A 119 -8.61 8.78 8.05
C ILE A 119 -9.42 7.51 8.32
N LEU A 120 -8.81 6.33 8.20
CA LEU A 120 -9.47 5.07 8.53
C LEU A 120 -9.74 4.98 10.03
N ARG A 121 -8.78 5.33 10.89
CA ARG A 121 -8.97 5.37 12.35
C ARG A 121 -10.03 6.38 12.75
N GLN A 122 -10.01 7.60 12.18
CA GLN A 122 -10.98 8.65 12.50
C GLN A 122 -12.40 8.26 12.13
N GLN A 123 -12.61 7.65 10.96
CA GLN A 123 -13.93 7.29 10.47
C GLN A 123 -14.41 5.91 10.94
N ARG A 124 -13.50 5.06 11.39
CA ARG A 124 -13.78 3.69 11.89
C ARG A 124 -12.88 3.37 13.09
N PRO A 125 -13.23 3.88 14.29
CA PRO A 125 -12.34 3.77 15.46
C PRO A 125 -12.04 2.34 15.93
N ALA A 126 -12.86 1.36 15.58
CA ALA A 126 -12.70 -0.04 16.00
C ALA A 126 -11.94 -0.92 15.00
N VAL A 127 -11.35 -0.36 13.92
CA VAL A 127 -10.58 -1.16 12.95
C VAL A 127 -9.29 -1.69 13.57
N GLU A 128 -8.90 -2.91 13.20
CA GLU A 128 -7.57 -3.46 13.47
C GLU A 128 -6.65 -3.10 12.31
N MET A 129 -5.59 -2.34 12.59
CA MET A 129 -4.63 -1.89 11.58
C MET A 129 -3.20 -2.16 11.99
N GLY A 130 -2.38 -2.59 11.01
CA GLY A 130 -0.97 -2.82 11.26
C GLY A 130 -0.06 -2.51 10.08
N CYS A 131 1.23 -2.33 10.39
CA CYS A 131 2.30 -2.16 9.42
C CYS A 131 3.56 -2.89 9.88
N VAL A 132 4.19 -3.67 8.98
CA VAL A 132 5.52 -4.25 9.20
C VAL A 132 6.44 -3.74 8.11
N TYR A 133 7.61 -3.24 8.49
CA TYR A 133 8.54 -2.59 7.58
C TYR A 133 10.00 -2.81 7.99
N ASP A 134 10.89 -2.80 6.99
CA ASP A 134 12.33 -2.99 7.20
C ASP A 134 13.17 -1.73 6.92
N TRP A 135 12.48 -0.60 6.69
CA TRP A 135 13.06 0.74 6.61
C TRP A 135 12.32 1.69 7.56
N ASP A 136 13.05 2.28 8.51
CA ASP A 136 12.48 3.06 9.63
C ASP A 136 11.69 4.30 9.22
N ILE A 137 12.00 4.89 8.06
CA ILE A 137 11.27 6.04 7.50
C ILE A 137 9.78 5.72 7.27
N ILE A 138 9.44 4.48 6.90
CA ILE A 138 8.04 4.06 6.74
C ILE A 138 7.23 4.35 8.01
N GLY A 139 7.81 4.06 9.19
CA GLY A 139 7.16 4.36 10.46
C GLY A 139 6.91 5.85 10.68
N ALA A 140 7.80 6.71 10.20
CA ALA A 140 7.68 8.16 10.35
C ALA A 140 6.61 8.80 9.43
N ILE A 141 6.32 8.17 8.29
CA ILE A 141 5.43 8.73 7.25
C ILE A 141 4.06 8.06 7.16
N SER A 142 3.84 6.95 7.88
CA SER A 142 2.60 6.16 7.79
C SER A 142 1.58 6.46 8.90
N ASP A 143 1.87 7.34 9.87
CA ASP A 143 1.05 7.61 11.06
C ASP A 143 0.88 6.39 11.97
N THR A 144 1.98 5.93 12.55
CA THR A 144 1.97 4.78 13.46
C THR A 144 1.13 4.99 14.71
N LEU A 145 0.83 6.25 15.10
CA LEU A 145 -0.06 6.56 16.22
C LEU A 145 -1.53 6.21 15.94
N ALA A 146 -1.91 6.08 14.67
CA ALA A 146 -3.25 5.62 14.28
C ALA A 146 -3.39 4.09 14.26
N MET A 147 -2.27 3.32 14.33
CA MET A 147 -2.24 1.87 14.18
C MET A 147 -2.38 1.15 15.52
N ASP A 148 -2.84 -0.12 15.48
CA ASP A 148 -2.84 -1.05 16.62
C ASP A 148 -1.51 -1.79 16.74
N TYR A 149 -0.84 -1.98 15.60
CA TYR A 149 0.44 -2.67 15.52
C TYR A 149 1.34 -2.05 14.47
N HIS A 150 2.58 -1.77 14.82
CA HIS A 150 3.64 -1.53 13.86
C HIS A 150 4.94 -2.17 14.33
N TYR A 151 5.71 -2.69 13.38
CA TYR A 151 6.95 -3.37 13.70
C TYR A 151 8.03 -3.05 12.68
N PHE A 152 9.11 -2.46 13.18
CA PHE A 152 10.32 -2.22 12.41
C PHE A 152 11.35 -3.30 12.68
N ILE A 153 11.93 -3.86 11.61
CA ILE A 153 13.06 -4.76 11.71
C ILE A 153 14.01 -4.52 10.54
N LYS A 154 15.28 -4.30 10.85
CA LYS A 154 16.28 -4.08 9.81
C LYS A 154 16.69 -5.42 9.20
N THR A 155 16.40 -5.62 7.92
CA THR A 155 16.73 -6.86 7.18
C THR A 155 18.11 -6.84 6.54
N TYR A 156 18.72 -5.64 6.40
CA TYR A 156 20.05 -5.42 5.80
C TYR A 156 20.95 -4.58 6.68
N ARG A 157 22.24 -4.88 6.65
CA ARG A 157 23.34 -4.06 7.19
C ARG A 157 24.37 -3.81 6.08
N GLY A 158 24.28 -2.66 5.42
CA GLY A 158 25.09 -2.40 4.22
C GLY A 158 24.76 -3.43 3.13
N LYS A 159 25.74 -4.29 2.77
CA LYS A 159 25.55 -5.34 1.77
C LYS A 159 25.15 -6.70 2.35
N GLU A 160 25.12 -6.84 3.66
CA GLU A 160 24.84 -8.08 4.35
C GLU A 160 23.33 -8.25 4.57
N THR A 161 22.77 -9.36 4.11
CA THR A 161 21.41 -9.80 4.43
C THR A 161 21.42 -10.39 5.84
N MET A 162 20.69 -9.78 6.77
CA MET A 162 20.57 -10.23 8.14
C MET A 162 19.37 -11.19 8.33
N ILE A 163 18.32 -10.98 7.56
CA ILE A 163 17.07 -11.74 7.61
C ILE A 163 16.61 -11.94 6.16
N THR A 164 16.34 -13.17 5.77
CA THR A 164 15.82 -13.49 4.43
C THR A 164 14.40 -12.96 4.22
N ASN A 165 13.98 -12.76 2.98
CA ASN A 165 12.60 -12.37 2.68
C ASN A 165 11.57 -13.39 3.22
N ASP A 166 11.89 -14.67 3.22
CA ASP A 166 11.00 -15.73 3.72
C ASP A 166 10.80 -15.61 5.25
N GLU A 167 11.91 -15.42 6.01
CA GLU A 167 11.87 -15.18 7.46
C GLU A 167 11.16 -13.87 7.80
N TYR A 168 11.43 -12.81 7.02
CA TYR A 168 10.80 -11.51 7.19
C TYR A 168 9.29 -11.58 6.92
N THR A 169 8.87 -12.29 5.88
CA THR A 169 7.46 -12.47 5.52
C THR A 169 6.69 -13.22 6.62
N LYS A 170 7.37 -14.06 7.40
CA LYS A 170 6.73 -14.76 8.51
C LYS A 170 6.09 -13.80 9.53
N LEU A 171 6.66 -12.63 9.75
CA LEU A 171 6.09 -11.61 10.63
C LEU A 171 4.71 -11.15 10.14
N ALA A 172 4.57 -10.94 8.83
CA ALA A 172 3.28 -10.58 8.22
C ALA A 172 2.28 -11.72 8.33
N THR A 173 2.69 -12.96 8.03
CA THR A 173 1.80 -14.13 8.06
C THR A 173 1.30 -14.45 9.47
N ASP A 174 2.14 -14.28 10.49
CA ASP A 174 1.78 -14.49 11.89
C ASP A 174 0.75 -13.44 12.34
N TYR A 175 0.98 -12.15 12.04
CA TYR A 175 0.04 -11.08 12.35
C TYR A 175 -1.30 -11.26 11.64
N ILE A 176 -1.31 -11.59 10.36
CA ILE A 176 -2.53 -11.87 9.59
C ILE A 176 -3.35 -12.99 10.23
N LYS A 177 -2.73 -14.11 10.59
CA LYS A 177 -3.40 -15.27 11.19
C LYS A 177 -3.94 -14.97 12.58
N GLU A 178 -3.18 -14.22 13.40
CA GLU A 178 -3.56 -13.90 14.76
C GLU A 178 -4.65 -12.82 14.83
N LYS A 179 -4.46 -11.71 14.13
CA LYS A 179 -5.30 -10.50 14.27
C LYS A 179 -6.38 -10.36 13.22
N LYS A 180 -6.21 -10.98 12.03
CA LYS A 180 -7.14 -10.81 10.90
C LYS A 180 -7.44 -9.33 10.62
N PRO A 181 -6.40 -8.50 10.40
CA PRO A 181 -6.54 -7.04 10.38
C PRO A 181 -7.51 -6.56 9.30
N ASP A 182 -8.23 -5.47 9.58
CA ASP A 182 -9.03 -4.78 8.55
C ASP A 182 -8.12 -4.13 7.52
N PHE A 183 -7.01 -3.48 7.95
CA PHE A 183 -6.00 -2.93 7.05
C PHE A 183 -4.59 -3.30 7.51
N PHE A 184 -3.83 -3.89 6.62
CA PHE A 184 -2.45 -4.28 6.88
C PHE A 184 -1.53 -3.88 5.74
N THR A 185 -0.39 -3.28 6.07
CA THR A 185 0.65 -2.92 5.11
C THR A 185 1.93 -3.68 5.44
N PHE A 186 2.52 -4.31 4.43
CA PHE A 186 3.79 -5.00 4.53
C PHE A 186 4.77 -4.44 3.49
N TYR A 187 5.92 -3.95 3.95
CA TYR A 187 6.89 -3.26 3.11
C TYR A 187 8.16 -4.09 2.95
N TYR A 188 8.58 -4.30 1.71
CA TYR A 188 9.86 -4.91 1.35
C TYR A 188 10.83 -3.84 0.83
N GLY A 189 11.94 -3.59 1.54
CA GLY A 189 13.07 -2.75 1.09
C GLY A 189 14.15 -3.52 0.33
N SER A 190 14.06 -4.85 0.33
CA SER A 190 15.11 -5.74 -0.18
C SER A 190 15.39 -5.56 -1.68
N LEU A 191 14.37 -5.25 -2.49
CA LEU A 191 14.53 -5.15 -3.93
C LEU A 191 15.27 -3.87 -4.33
N ASP A 192 14.97 -2.75 -3.68
CA ASP A 192 15.71 -1.50 -3.84
C ASP A 192 17.19 -1.67 -3.43
N ASN A 193 17.43 -2.31 -2.29
CA ASN A 193 18.79 -2.66 -1.86
C ASN A 193 19.53 -3.50 -2.91
N ALA A 194 18.89 -4.49 -3.53
CA ALA A 194 19.47 -5.28 -4.61
C ALA A 194 19.76 -4.41 -5.85
N GLY A 195 18.86 -3.50 -6.19
CA GLY A 195 19.05 -2.52 -7.26
C GLY A 195 20.26 -1.63 -7.05
N HIS A 196 20.40 -1.04 -5.87
CA HIS A 196 21.57 -0.20 -5.54
C HIS A 196 22.88 -0.98 -5.49
N GLN A 197 22.84 -2.21 -5.03
CA GLN A 197 24.05 -3.03 -4.88
C GLN A 197 24.53 -3.62 -6.20
N TYR A 198 23.62 -4.24 -6.96
CA TYR A 198 23.96 -5.04 -8.14
C TYR A 198 23.52 -4.40 -9.45
N GLY A 199 22.59 -3.47 -9.40
CA GLY A 199 21.95 -2.83 -10.55
C GLY A 199 20.53 -3.33 -10.77
N TRP A 200 19.64 -2.44 -11.20
CA TRP A 200 18.29 -2.80 -11.62
C TRP A 200 18.37 -3.81 -12.77
N TYR A 201 17.54 -4.85 -12.67
CA TYR A 201 17.45 -5.96 -13.64
C TYR A 201 18.68 -6.89 -13.69
N SER A 202 19.64 -6.74 -12.77
CA SER A 202 20.71 -7.72 -12.61
C SER A 202 20.16 -9.09 -12.20
N PRO A 203 20.91 -10.19 -12.36
CA PRO A 203 20.48 -11.50 -11.88
C PRO A 203 20.07 -11.49 -10.40
N GLU A 204 20.79 -10.75 -9.56
CA GLU A 204 20.54 -10.63 -8.13
C GLU A 204 19.25 -9.86 -7.83
N TYR A 205 18.97 -8.79 -8.58
CA TYR A 205 17.70 -8.07 -8.50
C TYR A 205 16.52 -8.99 -8.88
N MET A 206 16.67 -9.74 -9.96
CA MET A 206 15.63 -10.67 -10.43
C MET A 206 15.42 -11.85 -9.44
N GLU A 207 16.48 -12.37 -8.82
CA GLU A 207 16.35 -13.39 -7.78
C GLU A 207 15.70 -12.84 -6.51
N CYS A 208 15.99 -11.59 -6.14
CA CYS A 208 15.31 -10.90 -5.05
C CYS A 208 13.81 -10.76 -5.35
N GLN A 209 13.44 -10.32 -6.56
CA GLN A 209 12.04 -10.25 -6.98
C GLN A 209 11.34 -11.63 -6.89
N LYS A 210 12.02 -12.69 -7.29
CA LYS A 210 11.51 -14.05 -7.18
C LYS A 210 11.32 -14.49 -5.72
N SER A 211 12.21 -14.09 -4.81
CA SER A 211 12.05 -14.38 -3.38
C SER A 211 10.86 -13.62 -2.78
N ILE A 212 10.63 -12.37 -3.21
CA ILE A 212 9.45 -11.59 -2.81
C ILE A 212 8.16 -12.23 -3.32
N ASP A 213 8.15 -12.75 -4.55
CA ASP A 213 6.99 -13.49 -5.09
C ASP A 213 6.63 -14.71 -4.23
N ARG A 214 7.63 -15.46 -3.74
CA ARG A 214 7.39 -16.55 -2.77
C ARG A 214 6.74 -16.00 -1.49
N GLY A 215 7.23 -14.87 -0.96
CA GLY A 215 6.64 -14.18 0.19
C GLY A 215 5.19 -13.78 -0.05
N ILE A 216 4.84 -13.28 -1.23
CA ILE A 216 3.45 -12.98 -1.63
C ILE A 216 2.60 -14.25 -1.57
N GLY A 217 3.13 -15.38 -2.05
CA GLY A 217 2.47 -16.68 -1.94
C GLY A 217 2.19 -17.10 -0.49
N LEU A 218 3.14 -16.86 0.42
CA LEU A 218 2.97 -17.13 1.86
C LEU A 218 1.90 -16.23 2.48
N ILE A 219 1.82 -14.94 2.10
CA ILE A 219 0.77 -14.02 2.56
C ILE A 219 -0.60 -14.48 2.05
N ILE A 220 -0.72 -14.86 0.77
CA ILE A 220 -1.96 -15.42 0.22
C ILE A 220 -2.40 -16.67 1.00
N GLN A 221 -1.47 -17.57 1.31
CA GLN A 221 -1.77 -18.77 2.09
C GLN A 221 -2.21 -18.42 3.51
N ALA A 222 -1.55 -17.45 4.16
CA ALA A 222 -1.93 -16.99 5.51
C ALA A 222 -3.36 -16.41 5.56
N LEU A 223 -3.78 -15.66 4.52
CA LEU A 223 -5.15 -15.16 4.39
C LEU A 223 -6.16 -16.30 4.25
N LYS A 224 -5.82 -17.36 3.51
CA LYS A 224 -6.65 -18.58 3.39
C LYS A 224 -6.75 -19.32 4.72
N ASP A 225 -5.63 -19.53 5.40
CA ASP A 225 -5.55 -20.20 6.70
C ASP A 225 -6.33 -19.43 7.78
N ALA A 226 -6.29 -18.09 7.72
CA ALA A 226 -7.07 -17.21 8.60
C ALA A 226 -8.58 -17.19 8.27
N GLY A 227 -8.99 -17.73 7.13
CA GLY A 227 -10.38 -17.75 6.65
C GLY A 227 -10.91 -16.39 6.20
N ILE A 228 -10.03 -15.45 5.82
CA ILE A 228 -10.40 -14.08 5.41
C ILE A 228 -10.08 -13.79 3.93
N PHE A 229 -9.48 -14.71 3.19
CA PHE A 229 -9.03 -14.49 1.82
C PHE A 229 -10.14 -13.98 0.88
N GLU A 230 -11.34 -14.57 0.93
CA GLU A 230 -12.47 -14.19 0.09
C GLU A 230 -13.03 -12.78 0.38
N ASP A 231 -12.82 -12.29 1.60
CA ASP A 231 -13.25 -10.94 2.03
C ASP A 231 -12.12 -9.92 2.00
N THR A 232 -10.94 -10.32 1.47
CA THR A 232 -9.75 -9.48 1.37
C THR A 232 -9.57 -8.93 -0.05
N ILE A 233 -9.17 -7.66 -0.14
CA ILE A 233 -8.53 -7.09 -1.32
C ILE A 233 -7.03 -7.03 -1.06
N ILE A 234 -6.24 -7.64 -1.95
CA ILE A 234 -4.78 -7.57 -1.96
C ILE A 234 -4.38 -6.48 -2.95
N ILE A 235 -3.52 -5.56 -2.52
CA ILE A 235 -2.90 -4.53 -3.35
C ILE A 235 -1.39 -4.76 -3.33
N ILE A 236 -0.75 -4.81 -4.49
CA ILE A 236 0.70 -4.79 -4.60
C ILE A 236 1.10 -3.56 -5.38
N SER A 237 2.05 -2.79 -4.85
CA SER A 237 2.52 -1.58 -5.51
C SER A 237 3.96 -1.25 -5.11
N ALA A 238 4.53 -0.26 -5.78
CA ALA A 238 5.87 0.24 -5.56
C ALA A 238 5.89 1.77 -5.59
N ASP A 239 6.91 2.34 -5.03
CA ASP A 239 7.12 3.77 -4.94
C ASP A 239 7.84 4.34 -6.16
N HIS A 240 8.88 3.69 -6.64
CA HIS A 240 9.65 4.04 -7.85
C HIS A 240 10.25 2.78 -8.50
N GLY A 241 10.78 2.95 -9.67
CA GLY A 241 11.68 2.00 -10.32
C GLY A 241 13.13 2.43 -10.17
N GLY A 242 13.98 2.02 -11.13
CA GLY A 242 15.37 2.45 -11.13
C GLY A 242 16.08 2.10 -12.41
N LYS A 243 17.27 2.69 -12.56
CA LYS A 243 18.13 2.52 -13.71
C LYS A 243 19.58 2.42 -13.27
N ASP A 244 20.35 1.53 -13.89
CA ASP A 244 21.72 1.24 -13.49
C ASP A 244 21.77 0.86 -11.99
N LYS A 245 22.32 1.69 -11.11
CA LYS A 245 22.36 1.50 -9.66
C LYS A 245 21.70 2.64 -8.88
N GLY A 246 20.76 3.35 -9.49
CA GLY A 246 20.12 4.51 -8.89
C GLY A 246 18.71 4.79 -9.37
N HIS A 247 18.11 5.79 -8.75
CA HIS A 247 16.79 6.32 -9.03
C HIS A 247 16.75 7.80 -8.64
N GLY A 248 15.59 8.46 -8.76
CA GLY A 248 15.40 9.89 -8.45
C GLY A 248 15.29 10.77 -9.69
N GLY A 249 15.47 10.20 -10.88
CA GLY A 249 15.42 10.89 -12.16
C GLY A 249 14.06 10.84 -12.85
N PHE A 250 14.06 11.09 -14.17
CA PHE A 250 12.88 11.31 -15.00
C PHE A 250 12.66 10.23 -16.07
N THR A 251 13.45 9.15 -16.04
CA THR A 251 13.27 8.09 -17.04
C THR A 251 12.06 7.23 -16.70
N MET A 252 11.46 6.61 -17.73
CA MET A 252 10.33 5.69 -17.50
C MET A 252 10.73 4.48 -16.65
N LEU A 253 11.99 4.07 -16.69
CA LEU A 253 12.52 3.00 -15.84
C LEU A 253 12.48 3.36 -14.35
N GLU A 254 12.57 4.66 -14.02
CA GLU A 254 12.49 5.16 -12.64
C GLU A 254 11.06 5.54 -12.24
N LEU A 255 10.23 5.98 -13.20
CA LEU A 255 8.90 6.51 -12.92
C LEU A 255 7.79 5.47 -13.01
N GLU A 256 7.90 4.46 -13.90
CA GLU A 256 6.84 3.47 -14.06
C GLU A 256 6.93 2.36 -13.01
N THR A 257 5.87 2.23 -12.25
CA THR A 257 5.72 1.22 -11.20
C THR A 257 4.44 0.41 -11.40
N PRO A 258 4.39 -0.83 -10.92
CA PRO A 258 3.18 -1.63 -10.99
C PRO A 258 2.14 -1.18 -9.95
N PHE A 259 0.87 -1.41 -10.28
CA PHE A 259 -0.24 -1.42 -9.35
C PHE A 259 -1.13 -2.61 -9.69
N ILE A 260 -1.22 -3.57 -8.78
CA ILE A 260 -1.96 -4.82 -8.96
C ILE A 260 -2.97 -4.92 -7.83
N VAL A 261 -4.23 -5.20 -8.16
CA VAL A 261 -5.33 -5.35 -7.20
C VAL A 261 -6.08 -6.63 -7.46
N TYR A 262 -6.20 -7.46 -6.45
CA TYR A 262 -6.92 -8.71 -6.49
C TYR A 262 -8.01 -8.75 -5.42
N GLY A 263 -9.16 -9.35 -5.71
CA GLY A 263 -10.23 -9.60 -4.75
C GLY A 263 -11.57 -9.89 -5.41
N LYS A 264 -12.53 -10.40 -4.65
CA LYS A 264 -13.83 -10.89 -5.15
C LYS A 264 -14.60 -9.86 -5.99
N LYS A 265 -14.55 -8.57 -5.61
CA LYS A 265 -15.24 -7.47 -6.31
C LYS A 265 -14.37 -6.78 -7.36
N VAL A 266 -13.15 -7.24 -7.58
CA VAL A 266 -12.22 -6.73 -8.58
C VAL A 266 -12.44 -7.45 -9.90
N LYS A 267 -12.29 -6.76 -11.02
CA LYS A 267 -12.33 -7.37 -12.36
C LYS A 267 -11.11 -8.28 -12.54
N GLY A 268 -11.30 -9.49 -13.03
CA GLY A 268 -10.20 -10.41 -13.31
C GLY A 268 -9.58 -10.17 -14.68
N GLY A 269 -8.25 -10.28 -14.79
CA GLY A 269 -7.49 -10.15 -16.03
C GLY A 269 -7.63 -8.78 -16.70
N PHE A 270 -7.87 -7.72 -15.93
CA PHE A 270 -8.15 -6.40 -16.47
C PHE A 270 -6.92 -5.48 -16.33
N GLU A 271 -6.20 -5.32 -17.43
CA GLU A 271 -5.20 -4.26 -17.55
C GLU A 271 -5.93 -2.94 -17.83
N PHE A 272 -5.87 -2.01 -16.87
CA PHE A 272 -6.57 -0.73 -17.06
C PHE A 272 -5.62 0.34 -17.68
N PRO A 273 -6.10 1.05 -18.71
CA PRO A 273 -5.28 2.00 -19.46
C PRO A 273 -5.27 3.41 -18.86
N GLU A 274 -6.13 3.69 -17.88
CA GLU A 274 -6.26 5.02 -17.33
C GLU A 274 -4.99 5.42 -16.59
N PRO A 275 -4.54 6.67 -16.72
CA PRO A 275 -3.39 7.19 -15.99
C PRO A 275 -3.60 7.05 -14.47
N MET A 276 -2.58 6.57 -13.79
CA MET A 276 -2.55 6.45 -12.34
C MET A 276 -1.28 7.10 -11.79
N MET A 277 -1.45 7.93 -10.78
CA MET A 277 -0.35 8.54 -10.04
C MET A 277 -0.19 7.88 -8.66
N GLN A 278 0.95 8.08 -8.05
CA GLN A 278 1.29 7.51 -6.75
C GLN A 278 0.23 7.80 -5.68
N TYR A 279 -0.24 9.05 -5.61
CA TYR A 279 -1.24 9.53 -4.65
C TYR A 279 -2.66 8.97 -4.87
N ASP A 280 -2.94 8.34 -6.02
CA ASP A 280 -4.24 7.69 -6.29
C ASP A 280 -4.41 6.40 -5.45
N THR A 281 -3.32 5.86 -4.91
CA THR A 281 -3.33 4.64 -4.08
C THR A 281 -4.13 4.85 -2.80
N ALA A 282 -3.86 5.93 -2.03
CA ALA A 282 -4.60 6.24 -0.81
C ALA A 282 -6.09 6.42 -1.09
N ALA A 283 -6.44 7.18 -2.14
CA ALA A 283 -7.83 7.40 -2.53
C ALA A 283 -8.53 6.09 -2.95
N THR A 284 -7.81 5.17 -3.59
CA THR A 284 -8.35 3.85 -3.97
C THR A 284 -8.63 3.00 -2.72
N ILE A 285 -7.73 3.00 -1.72
CA ILE A 285 -7.93 2.29 -0.46
C ILE A 285 -9.12 2.90 0.30
N ALA A 286 -9.20 4.24 0.37
CA ALA A 286 -10.33 4.94 0.98
C ALA A 286 -11.67 4.55 0.32
N TYR A 287 -11.71 4.47 -1.01
CA TYR A 287 -12.89 4.01 -1.76
C TYR A 287 -13.24 2.55 -1.44
N ILE A 288 -12.26 1.65 -1.30
CA ILE A 288 -12.50 0.25 -0.93
C ILE A 288 -13.20 0.16 0.41
N PHE A 289 -12.78 0.94 1.39
CA PHE A 289 -13.39 0.99 2.71
C PHE A 289 -14.67 1.84 2.75
N GLY A 290 -15.00 2.62 1.72
CA GLY A 290 -16.13 3.54 1.70
C GLY A 290 -15.96 4.69 2.69
N LEU A 291 -14.74 5.25 2.75
CA LEU A 291 -14.39 6.42 3.55
C LEU A 291 -14.63 7.70 2.75
N ASP A 292 -14.89 8.77 3.48
CA ASP A 292 -14.85 10.12 2.93
C ASP A 292 -13.38 10.52 2.76
N ILE A 293 -13.06 10.98 1.55
CA ILE A 293 -11.70 11.39 1.19
C ILE A 293 -11.52 12.86 1.60
N PRO A 294 -10.41 13.23 2.25
CA PRO A 294 -10.12 14.64 2.59
C PRO A 294 -10.12 15.55 1.34
N ASP A 295 -10.64 16.76 1.49
CA ASP A 295 -10.81 17.71 0.39
C ASP A 295 -9.48 18.17 -0.23
N ASP A 296 -8.39 18.10 0.53
CA ASP A 296 -7.05 18.45 0.06
C ASP A 296 -6.34 17.32 -0.69
N TRP A 297 -6.80 16.06 -0.58
CA TRP A 297 -6.23 14.98 -1.36
C TRP A 297 -6.45 15.21 -2.86
N ARG A 298 -5.40 14.97 -3.66
CA ARG A 298 -5.45 15.06 -5.13
C ARG A 298 -5.63 13.70 -5.77
N GLY A 299 -5.44 12.64 -5.00
CA GLY A 299 -5.65 11.27 -5.43
C GLY A 299 -7.10 11.00 -5.85
N LYS A 300 -7.25 10.24 -6.94
CA LYS A 300 -8.55 9.78 -7.44
C LYS A 300 -8.64 8.25 -7.31
N PRO A 301 -9.75 7.72 -6.79
CA PRO A 301 -9.90 6.28 -6.69
C PRO A 301 -10.02 5.62 -8.07
N MET A 302 -9.34 4.52 -8.28
CA MET A 302 -9.40 3.69 -9.49
C MET A 302 -10.70 2.88 -9.52
N LYS A 303 -11.85 3.55 -9.68
CA LYS A 303 -13.19 2.92 -9.63
C LYS A 303 -13.42 1.90 -10.75
N GLN A 304 -12.80 2.09 -11.89
CA GLN A 304 -12.93 1.24 -13.09
C GLN A 304 -12.45 -0.19 -12.89
N ILE A 305 -11.60 -0.45 -11.88
CA ILE A 305 -11.09 -1.79 -11.58
C ILE A 305 -12.12 -2.69 -10.88
N PHE A 306 -13.23 -2.12 -10.38
CA PHE A 306 -14.26 -2.89 -9.68
C PHE A 306 -15.41 -3.33 -10.60
N LYS A 307 -16.04 -4.46 -10.20
CA LYS A 307 -17.25 -5.00 -10.83
C LYS A 307 -18.46 -4.14 -10.51
#